data_51b42785fbb0d33f7687bccace61b775
#
_entry.id   51b42785fbb0d33f7687bccace61b775
#
_cell.length_a   1.000
_cell.length_b   1.000
_cell.length_c   1.000
_cell.angle_alpha   90.00
_cell.angle_beta   90.00
_cell.angle_gamma   90.00
#
_symmetry.space_group_name_H-M   'P 1'
#
loop_
_entity.id
_entity.type
_entity.pdbx_description
1 polymer ?
#
loop_
_entity_poly.entity_id
_entity_poly.type
_entity_poly.pdbx_seq_one_letter_code
_entity_poly.pdbx_strand_id
1 'polypeptide(L)'
;STQILHLLGDMGPKTTAPARYIRFIYNRVMLENSSVRAAAITALSKFAASCPSLRASIMTLIKRGLVDEDDETRDRTAIAVNVLQDAMDKFPYVPPSEEEVVGEDEPGDVPLPGDTAASIILDGLPMSFDKLRRSLMVYESSPGSMDTDEALTFSVLPIVEDVQDDTTASGAAAEENAGIDMILEEQPEKEKVDPAAAVYA
;
A
#
# COMPACT_ATOMS: atom_id res chain seq x y z
N SER A 1 -10.44 -10.58 -1.64
CA SER A 1 -10.64 -9.29 -2.36
C SER A 1 -9.40 -8.42 -2.37
N THR A 2 -8.67 -8.25 -1.26
CA THR A 2 -7.46 -7.41 -1.16
C THR A 2 -6.35 -7.86 -2.11
N GLN A 3 -6.06 -9.16 -2.20
CA GLN A 3 -5.05 -9.70 -3.12
C GLN A 3 -5.32 -9.36 -4.60
N ILE A 4 -6.59 -9.39 -5.01
CA ILE A 4 -6.99 -9.01 -6.37
C ILE A 4 -6.71 -7.52 -6.61
N LEU A 5 -6.98 -6.66 -5.62
CA LEU A 5 -6.70 -5.23 -5.72
C LEU A 5 -5.19 -4.94 -5.79
N HIS A 6 -4.37 -5.66 -5.02
CA HIS A 6 -2.91 -5.56 -5.13
C HIS A 6 -2.43 -5.98 -6.53
N LEU A 7 -2.89 -7.12 -7.03
CA LEU A 7 -2.57 -7.58 -8.38
C LEU A 7 -3.01 -6.57 -9.45
N LEU A 8 -4.22 -6.03 -9.33
CA LEU A 8 -4.71 -4.99 -10.25
C LEU A 8 -3.86 -3.73 -10.17
N GLY A 9 -3.44 -3.30 -8.97
CA GLY A 9 -2.56 -2.15 -8.80
C GLY A 9 -1.21 -2.32 -9.50
N ASP A 10 -0.66 -3.54 -9.51
CA ASP A 10 0.66 -3.84 -10.08
C ASP A 10 0.62 -4.10 -11.60
N MET A 11 -0.43 -4.74 -12.07
CA MET A 11 -0.53 -5.19 -13.46
C MET A 11 -1.49 -4.37 -14.31
N GLY A 12 -2.52 -3.78 -13.69
CA GLY A 12 -3.54 -3.01 -14.38
C GLY A 12 -3.00 -1.81 -15.17
N PRO A 13 -2.08 -1.01 -14.61
CA PRO A 13 -1.45 0.10 -15.34
C PRO A 13 -0.70 -0.33 -16.61
N LYS A 14 -0.21 -1.56 -16.65
CA LYS A 14 0.57 -2.10 -17.79
C LYS A 14 -0.31 -2.65 -18.91
N THR A 15 -1.64 -2.59 -18.77
CA THR A 15 -2.57 -3.05 -19.80
C THR A 15 -2.79 -1.97 -20.87
N THR A 16 -3.30 -2.37 -22.02
CA THR A 16 -3.61 -1.45 -23.12
C THR A 16 -4.72 -0.44 -22.82
N ALA A 17 -5.52 -0.66 -21.79
CA ALA A 17 -6.64 0.21 -21.41
C ALA A 17 -6.77 0.32 -19.88
N PRO A 18 -5.80 0.95 -19.18
CA PRO A 18 -5.78 1.01 -17.73
C PRO A 18 -7.01 1.72 -17.12
N ALA A 19 -7.53 2.73 -17.78
CA ALA A 19 -8.69 3.50 -17.33
C ALA A 19 -9.94 2.62 -17.06
N ARG A 20 -10.07 1.46 -17.72
CA ARG A 20 -11.22 0.54 -17.56
C ARG A 20 -11.30 -0.06 -16.16
N TYR A 21 -10.16 -0.22 -15.47
CA TYR A 21 -10.10 -0.82 -14.13
C TYR A 21 -10.39 0.17 -13.01
N ILE A 22 -10.21 1.47 -13.24
CA ILE A 22 -10.36 2.51 -12.22
C ILE A 22 -11.76 2.48 -11.61
N ARG A 23 -12.80 2.38 -12.44
CA ARG A 23 -14.19 2.33 -11.94
C ARG A 23 -14.44 1.09 -11.09
N PHE A 24 -13.88 -0.06 -11.48
CA PHE A 24 -14.00 -1.30 -10.72
C PHE A 24 -13.34 -1.17 -9.34
N ILE A 25 -12.12 -0.63 -9.30
CA ILE A 25 -11.38 -0.43 -8.05
C ILE A 25 -12.09 0.60 -7.17
N TYR A 26 -12.54 1.72 -7.75
CA TYR A 26 -13.23 2.78 -7.03
C TYR A 26 -14.53 2.31 -6.37
N ASN A 27 -15.29 1.43 -7.01
CA ASN A 27 -16.48 0.85 -6.39
C ASN A 27 -16.14 0.10 -5.09
N ARG A 28 -14.93 -0.45 -4.93
CA ARG A 28 -14.47 -1.10 -3.70
C ARG A 28 -14.17 -0.09 -2.60
N VAL A 29 -13.69 1.09 -2.96
CA VAL A 29 -13.55 2.20 -1.99
C VAL A 29 -14.91 2.59 -1.38
N MET A 30 -15.99 2.45 -2.12
CA MET A 30 -17.32 2.93 -1.72
C MET A 30 -18.17 1.89 -0.98
N LEU A 31 -17.98 0.60 -1.28
CA LEU A 31 -18.97 -0.44 -0.95
C LEU A 31 -18.45 -1.53 -0.02
N GLU A 32 -17.15 -1.53 0.29
CA GLU A 32 -16.52 -2.64 0.99
C GLU A 32 -16.11 -2.28 2.44
N ASN A 33 -15.62 -3.28 3.17
CA ASN A 33 -15.05 -3.06 4.49
C ASN A 33 -13.73 -2.28 4.44
N SER A 34 -13.26 -1.80 5.60
CA SER A 34 -12.08 -0.93 5.72
C SER A 34 -10.82 -1.52 5.08
N SER A 35 -10.52 -2.80 5.33
CA SER A 35 -9.33 -3.45 4.76
C SER A 35 -9.35 -3.46 3.22
N VAL A 36 -10.52 -3.64 2.62
CA VAL A 36 -10.68 -3.62 1.16
C VAL A 36 -10.64 -2.20 0.63
N ARG A 37 -11.24 -1.23 1.36
CA ARG A 37 -11.17 0.20 1.01
C ARG A 37 -9.72 0.70 1.01
N ALA A 38 -8.96 0.41 2.06
CA ALA A 38 -7.55 0.75 2.16
C ALA A 38 -6.71 0.14 1.02
N ALA A 39 -6.94 -1.15 0.68
CA ALA A 39 -6.29 -1.80 -0.45
C ALA A 39 -6.68 -1.17 -1.81
N ALA A 40 -7.94 -0.73 -1.96
CA ALA A 40 -8.41 -0.06 -3.16
C ALA A 40 -7.76 1.32 -3.35
N ILE A 41 -7.59 2.10 -2.26
CA ILE A 41 -6.83 3.36 -2.29
C ILE A 41 -5.39 3.10 -2.74
N THR A 42 -4.72 2.09 -2.17
CA THR A 42 -3.36 1.72 -2.58
C THR A 42 -3.30 1.35 -4.06
N ALA A 43 -4.25 0.58 -4.57
CA ALA A 43 -4.31 0.22 -6.00
C ALA A 43 -4.50 1.45 -6.89
N LEU A 44 -5.43 2.36 -6.55
CA LEU A 44 -5.63 3.61 -7.30
C LEU A 44 -4.39 4.50 -7.27
N SER A 45 -3.67 4.55 -6.15
CA SER A 45 -2.42 5.32 -6.04
C SER A 45 -1.35 4.78 -6.98
N LYS A 46 -1.23 3.45 -7.12
CA LYS A 46 -0.32 2.82 -8.09
C LYS A 46 -0.69 3.14 -9.53
N PHE A 47 -1.99 3.17 -9.87
CA PHE A 47 -2.46 3.61 -11.18
C PHE A 47 -2.07 5.08 -11.45
N ALA A 48 -2.30 5.97 -10.47
CA ALA A 48 -1.96 7.38 -10.62
C ALA A 48 -0.45 7.62 -10.73
N ALA A 49 0.36 6.81 -10.05
CA ALA A 49 1.82 6.88 -10.15
C ALA A 49 2.33 6.36 -11.50
N SER A 50 1.73 5.28 -12.02
CA SER A 50 2.14 4.64 -13.27
C SER A 50 1.62 5.34 -14.51
N CYS A 51 0.46 6.01 -14.44
CA CYS A 51 -0.25 6.61 -15.58
C CYS A 51 -0.45 8.11 -15.34
N PRO A 52 0.49 8.98 -15.70
CA PRO A 52 0.39 10.43 -15.51
C PRO A 52 -0.88 11.06 -16.10
N SER A 53 -1.37 10.58 -17.23
CA SER A 53 -2.60 11.06 -17.88
C SER A 53 -3.85 10.87 -17.02
N LEU A 54 -3.89 9.82 -16.20
CA LEU A 54 -5.01 9.47 -15.34
C LEU A 54 -4.90 10.07 -13.93
N ARG A 55 -3.75 10.65 -13.59
CA ARG A 55 -3.42 11.12 -12.24
C ARG A 55 -4.43 12.11 -11.69
N ALA A 56 -4.79 13.14 -12.46
CA ALA A 56 -5.75 14.16 -12.03
C ALA A 56 -7.14 13.59 -11.75
N SER A 57 -7.61 12.67 -12.61
CA SER A 57 -8.89 12.00 -12.43
C SER A 57 -8.90 11.11 -11.20
N ILE A 58 -7.85 10.31 -11.01
CA ILE A 58 -7.71 9.42 -9.84
C ILE A 58 -7.57 10.25 -8.56
N MET A 59 -6.81 11.34 -8.56
CA MET A 59 -6.69 12.26 -7.43
C MET A 59 -8.07 12.72 -6.94
N THR A 60 -8.98 13.06 -7.84
CA THR A 60 -10.35 13.46 -7.49
C THR A 60 -11.11 12.34 -6.80
N LEU A 61 -10.93 11.09 -7.25
CA LEU A 61 -11.59 9.92 -6.67
C LEU A 61 -11.07 9.58 -5.28
N ILE A 62 -9.74 9.54 -5.11
CA ILE A 62 -9.13 9.13 -3.83
C ILE A 62 -9.32 10.16 -2.72
N LYS A 63 -9.45 11.47 -3.03
CA LYS A 63 -9.70 12.51 -2.03
C LYS A 63 -10.91 12.24 -1.14
N ARG A 64 -11.86 11.44 -1.61
CA ARG A 64 -13.00 11.02 -0.78
C ARG A 64 -12.57 10.19 0.43
N GLY A 65 -11.49 9.43 0.34
CA GLY A 65 -10.94 8.65 1.45
C GLY A 65 -10.39 9.49 2.60
N LEU A 66 -10.17 10.81 2.41
CA LEU A 66 -9.75 11.71 3.49
C LEU A 66 -10.79 11.88 4.60
N VAL A 67 -12.05 11.58 4.33
CA VAL A 67 -13.15 11.65 5.29
C VAL A 67 -13.71 10.26 5.63
N ASP A 68 -12.94 9.20 5.36
CA ASP A 68 -13.32 7.82 5.72
C ASP A 68 -13.36 7.67 7.24
N GLU A 69 -14.22 6.82 7.74
CA GLU A 69 -14.32 6.50 9.18
C GLU A 69 -13.13 5.70 9.70
N ASP A 70 -12.46 4.96 8.83
CA ASP A 70 -11.32 4.10 9.13
C ASP A 70 -10.00 4.87 9.03
N ASP A 71 -9.18 4.80 10.08
CA ASP A 71 -7.91 5.52 10.19
C ASP A 71 -6.92 5.10 9.11
N GLU A 72 -6.76 3.80 8.88
CA GLU A 72 -5.84 3.26 7.87
C GLU A 72 -6.18 3.75 6.47
N THR A 73 -7.48 3.80 6.13
CA THR A 73 -7.95 4.31 4.85
C THR A 73 -7.67 5.80 4.71
N ARG A 74 -7.88 6.60 5.77
CA ARG A 74 -7.55 8.04 5.77
C ARG A 74 -6.06 8.29 5.61
N ASP A 75 -5.23 7.57 6.35
CA ASP A 75 -3.77 7.76 6.34
C ASP A 75 -3.18 7.41 4.99
N ARG A 76 -3.56 6.27 4.40
CA ARG A 76 -3.14 5.90 3.05
C ARG A 76 -3.59 6.93 2.02
N THR A 77 -4.80 7.43 2.16
CA THR A 77 -5.32 8.48 1.27
C THR A 77 -4.52 9.78 1.42
N ALA A 78 -4.25 10.22 2.65
CA ALA A 78 -3.50 11.44 2.91
C ALA A 78 -2.08 11.37 2.31
N ILE A 79 -1.38 10.25 2.50
CA ILE A 79 -0.06 10.03 1.91
C ILE A 79 -0.15 10.07 0.38
N ALA A 80 -1.08 9.32 -0.21
CA ALA A 80 -1.25 9.29 -1.66
C ALA A 80 -1.58 10.66 -2.25
N VAL A 81 -2.49 11.42 -1.64
CA VAL A 81 -2.86 12.76 -2.08
C VAL A 81 -1.66 13.70 -2.05
N ASN A 82 -0.87 13.70 -0.97
CA ASN A 82 0.29 14.57 -0.84
C ASN A 82 1.37 14.23 -1.88
N VAL A 83 1.69 12.94 -2.05
CA VAL A 83 2.70 12.48 -3.02
C VAL A 83 2.26 12.77 -4.45
N LEU A 84 1.01 12.49 -4.80
CA LEU A 84 0.50 12.73 -6.14
C LEU A 84 0.37 14.22 -6.45
N GLN A 85 0.02 15.05 -5.47
CA GLN A 85 -0.04 16.51 -5.64
C GLN A 85 1.35 17.08 -5.90
N ASP A 86 2.34 16.69 -5.10
CA ASP A 86 3.74 17.09 -5.30
C ASP A 86 4.26 16.70 -6.69
N ALA A 87 3.93 15.48 -7.13
CA ALA A 87 4.29 15.02 -8.47
C ALA A 87 3.58 15.80 -9.58
N MET A 88 2.31 16.17 -9.40
CA MET A 88 1.58 16.99 -10.39
C MET A 88 2.14 18.40 -10.48
N ASP A 89 2.60 18.96 -9.37
CA ASP A 89 3.17 20.32 -9.33
C ASP A 89 4.56 20.36 -9.97
N LYS A 90 5.37 19.30 -9.78
CA LYS A 90 6.73 19.21 -10.34
C LYS A 90 6.78 18.66 -11.76
N PHE A 91 5.89 17.72 -12.06
CA PHE A 91 5.83 16.97 -13.32
C PHE A 91 4.42 17.04 -13.92
N PRO A 92 3.95 18.22 -14.38
CA PRO A 92 2.64 18.35 -14.98
C PRO A 92 2.54 17.50 -16.26
N TYR A 93 1.48 16.72 -16.36
CA TYR A 93 1.19 15.97 -17.58
C TYR A 93 0.81 16.93 -18.71
N VAL A 94 1.53 16.86 -19.80
CA VAL A 94 1.21 17.57 -21.04
C VAL A 94 0.73 16.52 -22.04
N PRO A 95 -0.53 16.57 -22.50
CA PRO A 95 -1.00 15.64 -23.50
C PRO A 95 -0.21 15.81 -24.79
N PRO A 96 0.12 14.72 -25.51
CA PRO A 96 0.79 14.81 -26.79
C PRO A 96 -0.04 15.65 -27.76
N SER A 97 0.63 16.47 -28.59
CA SER A 97 -0.04 17.25 -29.63
C SER A 97 -0.58 16.31 -30.73
N GLU A 98 -1.71 16.68 -31.34
CA GLU A 98 -2.35 15.86 -32.39
C GLU A 98 -1.42 15.53 -33.57
N GLU A 99 -0.33 16.27 -33.73
CA GLU A 99 0.68 16.08 -34.78
C GLU A 99 1.70 14.98 -34.42
N GLU A 100 1.86 14.62 -33.14
CA GLU A 100 2.82 13.61 -32.68
C GLU A 100 2.23 12.19 -32.67
N VAL A 101 0.93 12.02 -32.91
CA VAL A 101 0.22 10.73 -32.89
C VAL A 101 0.33 9.97 -34.21
N VAL A 102 1.41 10.13 -34.98
CA VAL A 102 1.61 9.43 -36.25
C VAL A 102 2.72 8.37 -36.14
N GLY A 103 2.59 7.46 -35.19
CA GLY A 103 3.46 6.30 -35.05
C GLY A 103 2.75 5.15 -34.34
N GLU A 104 2.93 3.93 -34.84
CA GLU A 104 2.40 2.70 -34.22
C GLU A 104 3.00 2.42 -32.82
N ASP A 105 4.01 3.19 -32.41
CA ASP A 105 4.60 3.23 -31.08
C ASP A 105 4.18 4.53 -30.37
N GLU A 106 2.92 4.59 -29.88
CA GLU A 106 2.55 5.63 -28.92
C GLU A 106 3.52 5.55 -27.73
N PRO A 107 4.20 6.65 -27.34
CA PRO A 107 4.92 6.67 -26.08
C PRO A 107 3.87 6.37 -25.00
N GLY A 108 3.92 5.16 -24.43
CA GLY A 108 3.00 4.74 -23.40
C GLY A 108 2.94 5.82 -22.32
N ASP A 109 1.80 5.98 -21.69
CA ASP A 109 1.59 6.86 -20.53
C ASP A 109 2.52 6.42 -19.37
N VAL A 110 3.80 6.83 -19.46
CA VAL A 110 4.88 6.40 -18.57
C VAL A 110 5.33 7.59 -17.73
N PRO A 111 5.61 7.39 -16.43
CA PRO A 111 6.14 8.45 -15.57
C PRO A 111 7.47 9.00 -16.12
N LEU A 112 7.64 10.31 -16.03
CA LEU A 112 8.90 10.95 -16.39
C LEU A 112 10.03 10.53 -15.43
N PRO A 113 11.30 10.49 -15.90
CA PRO A 113 12.44 10.25 -15.03
C PRO A 113 12.47 11.26 -13.87
N GLY A 114 12.57 10.75 -12.65
CA GLY A 114 12.55 11.58 -11.44
C GLY A 114 11.17 11.91 -10.90
N ASP A 115 10.09 11.37 -11.48
CA ASP A 115 8.72 11.53 -10.96
C ASP A 115 8.63 11.00 -9.53
N THR A 116 8.34 11.92 -8.60
CA THR A 116 8.28 11.60 -7.15
C THR A 116 7.18 10.60 -6.82
N ALA A 117 6.06 10.59 -7.54
CA ALA A 117 5.00 9.61 -7.32
C ALA A 117 5.45 8.20 -7.73
N ALA A 118 6.18 8.07 -8.84
CA ALA A 118 6.71 6.78 -9.27
C ALA A 118 7.72 6.25 -8.24
N SER A 119 8.68 7.07 -7.81
CA SER A 119 9.71 6.63 -6.87
C SER A 119 9.19 6.30 -5.48
N ILE A 120 8.16 6.98 -4.98
CA ILE A 120 7.63 6.75 -3.63
C ILE A 120 6.58 5.62 -3.61
N ILE A 121 5.71 5.54 -4.63
CA ILE A 121 4.58 4.62 -4.63
C ILE A 121 4.92 3.27 -5.31
N LEU A 122 5.76 3.28 -6.35
CA LEU A 122 6.04 2.08 -7.15
C LEU A 122 7.34 1.39 -6.77
N ASP A 123 8.36 2.17 -6.38
CA ASP A 123 9.64 1.59 -6.00
C ASP A 123 9.53 0.92 -4.62
N GLY A 124 10.27 -0.16 -4.47
CA GLY A 124 10.41 -0.82 -3.17
C GLY A 124 11.23 0.02 -2.19
N LEU A 125 11.19 -0.37 -0.93
CA LEU A 125 12.09 0.22 0.06
C LEU A 125 13.55 0.04 -0.38
N PRO A 126 14.43 1.05 -0.14
CA PRO A 126 15.84 0.98 -0.53
C PRO A 126 16.64 -0.06 0.25
N MET A 127 16.03 -0.68 1.24
CA MET A 127 16.61 -1.73 2.07
C MET A 127 15.55 -2.79 2.41
N SER A 128 16.00 -4.00 2.79
CA SER A 128 15.10 -5.05 3.28
C SER A 128 14.45 -4.63 4.61
N PHE A 129 13.25 -5.16 4.88
CA PHE A 129 12.52 -4.88 6.12
C PHE A 129 13.32 -5.29 7.37
N ASP A 130 14.01 -6.41 7.33
CA ASP A 130 14.86 -6.89 8.43
C ASP A 130 16.04 -5.95 8.68
N LYS A 131 16.64 -5.42 7.62
CA LYS A 131 17.71 -4.42 7.72
C LYS A 131 17.20 -3.13 8.35
N LEU A 132 16.04 -2.64 7.89
CA LEU A 132 15.37 -1.46 8.46
C LEU A 132 15.09 -1.66 9.95
N ARG A 133 14.51 -2.80 10.33
CA ARG A 133 14.21 -3.13 11.72
C ARG A 133 15.46 -3.13 12.58
N ARG A 134 16.55 -3.76 12.14
CA ARG A 134 17.82 -3.76 12.87
C ARG A 134 18.41 -2.35 13.00
N SER A 135 18.36 -1.54 11.93
CA SER A 135 18.83 -0.15 11.96
C SER A 135 18.04 0.70 12.95
N LEU A 136 16.72 0.53 13.01
CA LEU A 136 15.86 1.19 13.99
C LEU A 136 16.19 0.77 15.42
N MET A 137 16.41 -0.52 15.68
CA MET A 137 16.80 -1.00 17.02
C MET A 137 18.14 -0.42 17.47
N VAL A 138 19.12 -0.32 16.56
CA VAL A 138 20.41 0.31 16.86
C VAL A 138 20.24 1.81 17.12
N TYR A 139 19.44 2.50 16.33
CA TYR A 139 19.13 3.93 16.53
C TYR A 139 18.47 4.16 17.88
N GLU A 140 17.45 3.40 18.24
CA GLU A 140 16.74 3.49 19.53
C GLU A 140 17.68 3.25 20.73
N SER A 141 18.65 2.34 20.58
CA SER A 141 19.62 2.00 21.62
C SER A 141 20.74 3.05 21.75
N SER A 142 20.85 4.00 20.82
CA SER A 142 21.92 4.99 20.82
C SER A 142 21.59 6.14 21.79
N PRO A 143 22.53 6.52 22.68
CA PRO A 143 22.30 7.63 23.62
C PRO A 143 21.99 8.95 22.88
N GLY A 144 20.91 9.62 23.28
CA GLY A 144 20.51 10.91 22.71
C GLY A 144 19.73 10.84 21.38
N SER A 145 19.47 9.64 20.85
CA SER A 145 18.74 9.50 19.60
C SER A 145 17.27 9.95 19.68
N MET A 146 16.69 9.87 20.88
CA MET A 146 15.29 10.24 21.16
C MET A 146 15.14 11.68 21.71
N ASP A 147 16.24 12.38 21.96
CA ASP A 147 16.24 13.71 22.56
C ASP A 147 16.22 14.85 21.51
N THR A 148 16.18 14.51 20.22
CA THR A 148 16.18 15.50 19.15
C THR A 148 14.76 15.75 18.66
N ASP A 149 14.35 17.03 18.55
CA ASP A 149 13.11 17.47 17.91
C ASP A 149 13.15 17.30 16.37
N GLU A 150 14.22 16.73 15.83
CA GLU A 150 14.38 16.50 14.40
C GLU A 150 13.62 15.27 13.95
N ALA A 151 12.89 15.41 12.83
CA ALA A 151 12.17 14.30 12.25
C ALA A 151 13.13 13.16 11.83
N LEU A 152 12.80 11.94 12.21
CA LEU A 152 13.54 10.76 11.79
C LEU A 152 13.53 10.62 10.26
N THR A 153 14.70 10.59 9.66
CA THR A 153 14.88 10.36 8.22
C THR A 153 15.72 9.11 7.97
N PHE A 154 15.55 8.48 6.81
CA PHE A 154 16.36 7.31 6.45
C PHE A 154 17.88 7.57 6.44
N SER A 155 18.29 8.82 6.20
CA SER A 155 19.70 9.22 6.20
C SER A 155 20.34 9.26 7.60
N VAL A 156 19.53 9.35 8.65
CA VAL A 156 19.99 9.37 10.05
C VAL A 156 20.12 7.95 10.61
N LEU A 157 19.46 6.98 10.01
CA LEU A 157 19.50 5.59 10.47
C LEU A 157 20.92 5.01 10.28
N PRO A 158 21.49 4.33 11.31
CA PRO A 158 22.77 3.64 11.17
C PRO A 158 22.68 2.55 10.10
N ILE A 159 23.71 2.45 9.26
CA ILE A 159 23.80 1.42 8.25
C ILE A 159 24.25 0.14 8.94
N VAL A 160 23.36 -0.86 9.00
CA VAL A 160 23.66 -2.20 9.49
C VAL A 160 24.01 -3.07 8.29
N GLU A 161 25.20 -3.66 8.27
CA GLU A 161 25.60 -4.60 7.22
C GLU A 161 24.77 -5.90 7.31
N ASP A 162 24.50 -6.50 6.15
CA ASP A 162 23.85 -7.81 6.13
C ASP A 162 24.80 -8.82 6.76
N VAL A 163 24.33 -9.52 7.78
CA VAL A 163 25.04 -10.70 8.28
C VAL A 163 24.96 -11.71 7.15
N GLN A 164 26.10 -11.97 6.51
CA GLN A 164 26.20 -13.09 5.60
C GLN A 164 25.99 -14.34 6.47
N ASP A 165 24.81 -14.93 6.38
CA ASP A 165 24.58 -16.28 6.89
C ASP A 165 25.45 -17.25 6.04
N ASP A 166 26.67 -17.49 6.49
CA ASP A 166 27.51 -18.57 6.02
C ASP A 166 26.91 -19.93 6.46
N THR A 167 25.66 -20.16 6.15
CA THR A 167 25.02 -21.47 6.27
C THR A 167 24.66 -22.03 4.90
N THR A 168 25.67 -22.29 4.10
CA THR A 168 25.63 -23.39 3.14
C THR A 168 25.84 -24.68 3.87
N ALA A 169 24.80 -25.30 4.43
CA ALA A 169 24.76 -26.76 4.58
C ALA A 169 23.36 -27.22 5.00
N SER A 170 22.75 -27.99 4.11
CA SER A 170 21.92 -29.16 4.42
C SER A 170 20.65 -28.98 5.25
N GLY A 171 19.50 -29.01 4.54
CA GLY A 171 18.37 -29.89 4.86
C GLY A 171 17.71 -29.71 6.23
N ALA A 172 16.57 -29.01 6.21
CA ALA A 172 15.38 -29.44 6.96
C ALA A 172 14.27 -28.42 6.70
N ALA A 173 13.43 -28.72 5.73
CA ALA A 173 12.06 -28.15 5.69
C ALA A 173 11.30 -28.90 6.77
N ALA A 174 10.94 -28.21 7.83
CA ALA A 174 9.79 -28.46 8.71
C ALA A 174 10.02 -27.73 10.04
N GLU A 175 8.92 -27.11 10.54
CA GLU A 175 8.80 -26.56 11.88
C GLU A 175 9.16 -25.07 12.04
N GLU A 176 8.28 -24.18 11.54
CA GLU A 176 7.97 -22.92 12.21
C GLU A 176 6.55 -22.45 11.84
N ASN A 177 5.57 -23.24 12.25
CA ASN A 177 4.17 -22.83 12.29
C ASN A 177 3.53 -23.23 13.64
N ALA A 178 4.29 -23.12 14.72
CA ALA A 178 3.84 -23.45 16.07
C ALA A 178 4.03 -22.26 17.00
N GLY A 179 3.28 -21.17 16.80
CA GLY A 179 3.44 -19.99 17.65
C GLY A 179 2.24 -19.03 17.70
N ILE A 180 1.18 -19.28 16.97
CA ILE A 180 0.00 -18.37 16.97
C ILE A 180 -1.29 -19.05 17.47
N ASP A 181 -1.22 -20.29 17.93
CA ASP A 181 -2.42 -21.07 18.34
C ASP A 181 -2.68 -21.10 19.84
N MET A 182 -2.23 -20.14 20.62
CA MET A 182 -2.44 -20.11 22.05
C MET A 182 -3.03 -18.82 22.62
N ILE A 183 -3.93 -18.14 21.91
CA ILE A 183 -4.85 -17.17 22.50
C ILE A 183 -6.23 -17.27 21.80
N LEU A 184 -6.87 -18.40 21.92
CA LEU A 184 -8.31 -18.53 21.79
C LEU A 184 -8.79 -19.17 23.08
N GLU A 185 -9.00 -18.33 24.11
CA GLU A 185 -9.75 -18.73 25.30
C GLU A 185 -11.16 -19.16 24.88
N GLU A 186 -11.48 -20.39 25.20
CA GLU A 186 -12.82 -20.96 25.11
C GLU A 186 -13.82 -20.07 25.86
N GLN A 187 -14.76 -19.51 25.11
CA GLN A 187 -15.97 -18.96 25.70
C GLN A 187 -16.91 -20.13 26.00
N PRO A 188 -17.48 -20.21 27.24
CA PRO A 188 -18.39 -21.30 27.59
C PRO A 188 -19.66 -21.26 26.74
N GLU A 189 -20.00 -22.40 26.19
CA GLU A 189 -21.27 -22.67 25.48
C GLU A 189 -22.45 -22.14 26.25
N LYS A 190 -23.20 -21.22 25.68
CA LYS A 190 -24.52 -20.84 26.17
C LYS A 190 -25.50 -21.96 25.87
N GLU A 191 -25.96 -22.57 26.93
CA GLU A 191 -27.04 -23.55 27.00
C GLU A 191 -28.24 -23.10 26.14
N LYS A 192 -28.61 -23.94 25.17
CA LYS A 192 -29.79 -23.74 24.34
C LYS A 192 -31.04 -23.94 25.18
N VAL A 193 -31.67 -22.84 25.55
CA VAL A 193 -33.00 -22.86 26.13
C VAL A 193 -34.03 -23.15 25.03
N ASP A 194 -34.70 -24.26 25.17
CA ASP A 194 -35.75 -24.73 24.27
C ASP A 194 -36.98 -23.80 24.38
N PRO A 195 -37.47 -23.18 23.27
CA PRO A 195 -38.57 -22.22 23.31
C PRO A 195 -39.98 -22.87 23.47
N ALA A 196 -40.07 -24.17 23.73
CA ALA A 196 -41.36 -24.86 23.79
C ALA A 196 -41.96 -25.00 25.21
N ALA A 197 -41.32 -24.47 26.27
CA ALA A 197 -41.77 -24.65 27.65
C ALA A 197 -42.53 -23.44 28.28
N ALA A 198 -42.92 -22.45 27.52
CA ALA A 198 -43.56 -21.22 28.00
C ALA A 198 -45.04 -21.03 27.56
N VAL A 199 -45.78 -22.09 27.42
CA VAL A 199 -47.22 -22.02 27.05
C VAL A 199 -48.10 -22.84 27.97
N TYR A 200 -47.82 -23.03 29.23
CA TYR A 200 -48.83 -23.49 30.23
C TYR A 200 -48.37 -23.16 31.68
N ALA A 201 -48.70 -21.97 32.12
CA ALA A 201 -49.06 -21.66 33.51
C ALA A 201 -49.65 -20.24 33.56
#